data_b69c79588985678fc163d7ef699bae87
#
_entry.id   b69c79588985678fc163d7ef699bae87
#
_cell.length_a   1.000
_cell.length_b   1.000
_cell.length_c   1.000
_cell.angle_alpha   90.00
_cell.angle_beta   90.00
_cell.angle_gamma   90.00
#
_symmetry.space_group_name_H-M   'P 1'
#
loop_
_entity.id
_entity.type
_entity.pdbx_description
1 polymer ?
#
loop_
_entity_poly.entity_id
_entity_poly.type
_entity_poly.pdbx_seq_one_letter_code
_entity_poly.pdbx_strand_id
1 'polypeptide(L)'
;MNDRPIFQPSFGNRPEQLIGRDEVLAGLINDLQTYPGSYERATLLVGQRGMGKTALLLEIADRAKSINYITARVTCGENMLDNLIEMLQRAGESVIREQKNPIKGFSAGALGFSFGLTFTEEAQRSFGFRVKLEMICERLARAGKRVLILVDEADPSLAPMRELATTYQELVGNEADLSIVMAGLPGAISDTLNYKTLTFLNRAQRVALSLIPVQEVEIYYSNAFERAGIHAAPDLIRQAAAYTNGFPYLVQLIGYYLSKLSDGGKQVDAAMLEHAEALASEEVDNKVFQAMLNPLSDTDLVFLKAMARDNDGISNISDLENRTGFSHGKAQTYRKRLIDAGVVFSPRRGVLAMVMPQLADYMRKQDD
;
A
#
# COMPACT_ATOMS: atom_id res chain seq x y z
N MET A 1 26.89 -12.93 -4.22
CA MET A 1 25.78 -13.18 -3.27
C MET A 1 25.15 -11.84 -2.98
N ASN A 2 23.84 -11.75 -3.02
CA ASN A 2 23.15 -10.47 -2.76
C ASN A 2 23.22 -10.18 -1.24
N ASP A 3 24.03 -9.19 -0.83
CA ASP A 3 24.19 -8.77 0.56
C ASP A 3 22.95 -8.03 1.14
N ARG A 4 21.77 -8.29 0.60
CA ARG A 4 20.55 -7.67 1.13
C ARG A 4 20.11 -8.43 2.38
N PRO A 5 19.86 -7.72 3.49
CA PRO A 5 19.35 -8.36 4.70
C PRO A 5 17.97 -8.97 4.42
N ILE A 6 17.69 -10.13 5.01
CA ILE A 6 16.44 -10.87 4.85
C ILE A 6 15.24 -10.03 5.35
N PHE A 7 15.45 -9.32 6.46
CA PHE A 7 14.45 -8.42 7.04
C PHE A 7 14.78 -6.97 6.72
N GLN A 8 13.83 -6.24 6.18
CA GLN A 8 14.01 -4.86 5.70
C GLN A 8 12.88 -3.96 6.20
N PRO A 9 12.98 -3.43 7.45
CA PRO A 9 11.96 -2.54 8.01
C PRO A 9 11.97 -1.12 7.46
N SER A 10 12.83 -0.81 6.48
CA SER A 10 12.96 0.53 5.91
C SER A 10 11.81 0.90 4.97
N PHE A 11 11.46 2.20 4.93
CA PHE A 11 10.39 2.72 4.09
C PHE A 11 10.67 2.54 2.59
N GLY A 12 9.63 2.16 1.85
CA GLY A 12 9.69 2.04 0.38
C GLY A 12 10.43 0.80 -0.13
N ASN A 13 11.00 -0.01 0.74
CA ASN A 13 11.63 -1.26 0.36
C ASN A 13 10.61 -2.41 0.34
N ARG A 14 10.85 -3.34 -0.58
CA ARG A 14 10.11 -4.59 -0.64
C ARG A 14 10.88 -5.63 0.18
N PRO A 15 10.23 -6.34 1.13
CA PRO A 15 10.85 -7.49 1.77
C PRO A 15 11.17 -8.55 0.71
N GLU A 16 12.10 -9.44 1.00
CA GLU A 16 12.48 -10.52 0.09
C GLU A 16 11.26 -11.39 -0.27
N GLN A 17 10.36 -11.58 0.69
CA GLN A 17 9.11 -12.33 0.52
C GLN A 17 7.94 -11.54 1.13
N LEU A 18 6.86 -11.39 0.36
CA LEU A 18 5.56 -10.89 0.85
C LEU A 18 4.77 -12.08 1.41
N ILE A 19 4.64 -12.14 2.74
CA ILE A 19 3.88 -13.18 3.42
C ILE A 19 2.43 -12.77 3.62
N GLY A 20 1.51 -13.74 3.64
CA GLY A 20 0.08 -13.50 3.86
C GLY A 20 -0.59 -12.68 2.76
N ARG A 21 -0.01 -12.65 1.55
CA ARG A 21 -0.54 -11.88 0.42
C ARG A 21 -0.70 -12.68 -0.87
N ASP A 22 -0.40 -13.97 -0.83
CA ASP A 22 -0.38 -14.81 -2.05
C ASP A 22 -1.76 -14.89 -2.72
N GLU A 23 -2.83 -15.08 -1.94
CA GLU A 23 -4.21 -15.13 -2.47
C GLU A 23 -4.62 -13.78 -3.07
N VAL A 24 -4.37 -12.68 -2.36
CA VAL A 24 -4.66 -11.32 -2.84
C VAL A 24 -3.91 -11.05 -4.13
N LEU A 25 -2.63 -11.38 -4.16
CA LEU A 25 -1.77 -11.15 -5.31
C LEU A 25 -2.17 -12.01 -6.51
N ALA A 26 -2.46 -13.31 -6.30
CA ALA A 26 -2.95 -14.19 -7.35
C ALA A 26 -4.30 -13.69 -7.91
N GLY A 27 -5.23 -13.27 -7.06
CA GLY A 27 -6.49 -12.67 -7.46
C GLY A 27 -6.28 -11.45 -8.35
N LEU A 28 -5.49 -10.47 -7.90
CA LEU A 28 -5.21 -9.26 -8.65
C LEU A 28 -4.53 -9.52 -10.00
N ILE A 29 -3.61 -10.46 -10.07
CA ILE A 29 -2.95 -10.83 -11.34
C ILE A 29 -3.92 -11.53 -12.30
N ASN A 30 -4.84 -12.34 -11.79
CA ASN A 30 -5.92 -12.92 -12.61
C ASN A 30 -6.88 -11.86 -13.14
N ASP A 31 -7.26 -10.89 -12.30
CA ASP A 31 -8.14 -9.79 -12.65
C ASP A 31 -7.56 -8.92 -13.78
N LEU A 32 -6.25 -8.69 -13.76
CA LEU A 32 -5.52 -8.00 -14.83
C LEU A 32 -5.59 -8.74 -16.18
N GLN A 33 -5.91 -10.01 -16.22
CA GLN A 33 -6.04 -10.81 -17.45
C GLN A 33 -7.45 -10.80 -18.04
N THR A 34 -8.42 -10.18 -17.36
CA THR A 34 -9.79 -10.00 -17.88
C THR A 34 -9.81 -9.04 -19.09
N TYR A 35 -10.95 -8.90 -19.73
CA TYR A 35 -11.10 -8.04 -20.91
C TYR A 35 -10.95 -6.54 -20.57
N PRO A 36 -10.50 -5.70 -21.53
CA PRO A 36 -10.43 -4.25 -21.35
C PRO A 36 -11.78 -3.68 -20.91
N GLY A 37 -11.77 -2.79 -19.91
CA GLY A 37 -13.00 -2.19 -19.37
C GLY A 37 -13.71 -3.03 -18.29
N SER A 38 -13.22 -4.24 -17.98
CA SER A 38 -13.73 -4.98 -16.82
C SER A 38 -13.50 -4.17 -15.53
N TYR A 39 -14.50 -4.17 -14.64
CA TYR A 39 -14.41 -3.51 -13.34
C TYR A 39 -13.29 -4.12 -12.45
N GLU A 40 -12.91 -5.37 -12.67
CA GLU A 40 -11.86 -6.09 -11.97
C GLU A 40 -10.47 -5.48 -12.25
N ARG A 41 -10.32 -4.78 -13.38
CA ARG A 41 -9.07 -4.11 -13.77
C ARG A 41 -8.87 -2.74 -13.13
N ALA A 42 -9.85 -2.30 -12.32
CA ALA A 42 -9.74 -1.15 -11.45
C ALA A 42 -9.83 -1.61 -9.99
N THR A 43 -8.76 -1.48 -9.24
CA THR A 43 -8.69 -1.96 -7.85
C THR A 43 -8.39 -0.83 -6.88
N LEU A 44 -9.14 -0.79 -5.79
CA LEU A 44 -8.88 0.06 -4.62
C LEU A 44 -8.30 -0.80 -3.51
N LEU A 45 -7.01 -0.63 -3.25
CA LEU A 45 -6.27 -1.34 -2.21
C LEU A 45 -6.32 -0.54 -0.90
N VAL A 46 -7.06 -1.05 0.07
CA VAL A 46 -7.32 -0.37 1.34
C VAL A 46 -6.49 -0.99 2.45
N GLY A 47 -5.76 -0.19 3.20
CA GLY A 47 -5.00 -0.68 4.34
C GLY A 47 -4.42 0.44 5.17
N GLN A 48 -4.18 0.14 6.44
CA GLN A 48 -3.57 1.07 7.38
C GLN A 48 -2.10 1.35 7.03
N ARG A 49 -1.48 2.32 7.71
CA ARG A 49 -0.02 2.54 7.61
C ARG A 49 0.72 1.28 8.08
N GLY A 50 1.79 0.92 7.43
CA GLY A 50 2.58 -0.28 7.78
C GLY A 50 1.99 -1.63 7.33
N MET A 51 0.81 -1.65 6.67
CA MET A 51 0.17 -2.89 6.17
C MET A 51 0.78 -3.44 4.88
N GLY A 52 1.86 -2.83 4.38
CA GLY A 52 2.59 -3.33 3.22
C GLY A 52 1.98 -2.95 1.86
N LYS A 53 1.15 -1.89 1.78
CA LYS A 53 0.55 -1.44 0.52
C LYS A 53 1.59 -1.18 -0.57
N THR A 54 2.61 -0.38 -0.27
CA THR A 54 3.71 -0.06 -1.20
C THR A 54 4.44 -1.31 -1.66
N ALA A 55 4.75 -2.23 -0.74
CA ALA A 55 5.42 -3.49 -1.07
C ALA A 55 4.56 -4.38 -1.99
N LEU A 56 3.25 -4.42 -1.76
CA LEU A 56 2.31 -5.15 -2.62
C LEU A 56 2.22 -4.50 -4.01
N LEU A 57 2.16 -3.16 -4.11
CA LEU A 57 2.19 -2.47 -5.41
C LEU A 57 3.44 -2.79 -6.22
N LEU A 58 4.61 -2.88 -5.56
CA LEU A 58 5.87 -3.27 -6.21
C LEU A 58 5.82 -4.70 -6.73
N GLU A 59 5.26 -5.64 -5.95
CA GLU A 59 5.11 -7.03 -6.36
C GLU A 59 4.11 -7.18 -7.53
N ILE A 60 2.98 -6.46 -7.48
CA ILE A 60 2.01 -6.41 -8.58
C ILE A 60 2.70 -5.88 -9.86
N ALA A 61 3.50 -4.80 -9.74
CA ALA A 61 4.24 -4.26 -10.88
C ALA A 61 5.14 -5.29 -11.53
N ASP A 62 5.88 -6.06 -10.74
CA ASP A 62 6.82 -7.05 -11.27
C ASP A 62 6.09 -8.25 -11.89
N ARG A 63 5.04 -8.76 -11.24
CA ARG A 63 4.25 -9.87 -11.80
C ARG A 63 3.46 -9.46 -13.05
N ALA A 64 2.95 -8.24 -13.11
CA ALA A 64 2.24 -7.73 -14.28
C ALA A 64 3.12 -7.66 -15.53
N LYS A 65 4.43 -7.40 -15.39
CA LYS A 65 5.38 -7.45 -16.51
C LYS A 65 5.42 -8.81 -17.21
N SER A 66 5.29 -9.90 -16.45
CA SER A 66 5.29 -11.28 -17.01
C SER A 66 4.05 -11.59 -17.86
N ILE A 67 2.97 -10.80 -17.69
CA ILE A 67 1.72 -10.92 -18.44
C ILE A 67 1.50 -9.73 -19.40
N ASN A 68 2.60 -9.19 -19.94
CA ASN A 68 2.63 -8.16 -20.97
C ASN A 68 2.18 -6.76 -20.57
N TYR A 69 2.24 -6.40 -19.29
CA TYR A 69 1.99 -5.04 -18.85
C TYR A 69 3.26 -4.17 -18.83
N ILE A 70 3.13 -2.96 -19.29
CA ILE A 70 4.03 -1.85 -18.95
C ILE A 70 3.46 -1.19 -17.72
N THR A 71 4.26 -1.10 -16.66
CA THR A 71 3.81 -0.62 -15.35
C THR A 71 4.43 0.72 -15.01
N ALA A 72 3.63 1.65 -14.50
CA ALA A 72 4.10 2.89 -13.91
C ALA A 72 3.51 3.06 -12.50
N ARG A 73 4.38 3.28 -11.51
CA ARG A 73 3.97 3.53 -10.13
C ARG A 73 4.28 4.96 -9.74
N VAL A 74 3.26 5.68 -9.30
CA VAL A 74 3.38 7.06 -8.81
C VAL A 74 2.84 7.15 -7.38
N THR A 75 3.39 8.08 -6.60
CA THR A 75 2.81 8.53 -5.35
C THR A 75 1.93 9.73 -5.63
N CYS A 76 0.76 9.77 -5.01
CA CYS A 76 -0.18 10.87 -5.18
C CYS A 76 0.46 12.21 -4.73
N GLY A 77 0.41 13.22 -5.58
CA GLY A 77 1.05 14.51 -5.36
C GLY A 77 0.90 15.45 -6.56
N GLU A 78 1.38 16.68 -6.45
CA GLU A 78 1.18 17.71 -7.47
C GLU A 78 1.76 17.35 -8.85
N ASN A 79 2.94 16.71 -8.89
CA ASN A 79 3.63 16.36 -10.15
C ASN A 79 3.34 14.92 -10.60
N MET A 80 2.35 14.23 -10.01
CA MET A 80 2.14 12.81 -10.27
C MET A 80 1.82 12.49 -11.73
N LEU A 81 1.12 13.38 -12.45
CA LEU A 81 0.71 13.14 -13.83
C LEU A 81 1.91 13.21 -14.80
N ASP A 82 2.78 14.19 -14.65
CA ASP A 82 3.99 14.29 -15.45
C ASP A 82 4.95 13.14 -15.15
N ASN A 83 5.13 12.80 -13.88
CA ASN A 83 5.92 11.64 -13.47
C ASN A 83 5.36 10.34 -14.07
N LEU A 84 4.04 10.17 -14.11
CA LEU A 84 3.38 9.00 -14.70
C LEU A 84 3.71 8.89 -16.20
N ILE A 85 3.57 9.96 -16.94
CA ILE A 85 3.92 10.00 -18.39
C ILE A 85 5.40 9.64 -18.58
N GLU A 86 6.30 10.24 -17.81
CA GLU A 86 7.73 9.97 -17.91
C GLU A 86 8.06 8.51 -17.60
N MET A 87 7.45 7.93 -16.55
CA MET A 87 7.67 6.53 -16.20
C MET A 87 7.16 5.58 -17.28
N LEU A 88 5.98 5.83 -17.88
CA LEU A 88 5.46 5.04 -18.99
C LEU A 88 6.36 5.13 -20.22
N GLN A 89 6.87 6.31 -20.54
CA GLN A 89 7.82 6.51 -21.63
C GLN A 89 9.08 5.67 -21.43
N ARG A 90 9.71 5.78 -20.26
CA ARG A 90 10.92 5.01 -19.90
C ARG A 90 10.68 3.49 -19.91
N ALA A 91 9.60 3.05 -19.29
CA ALA A 91 9.28 1.61 -19.18
C ALA A 91 8.92 0.99 -20.53
N GLY A 92 8.26 1.73 -21.43
CA GLY A 92 7.85 1.25 -22.73
C GLY A 92 8.90 1.40 -23.83
N GLU A 93 9.95 2.21 -23.61
CA GLU A 93 10.93 2.53 -24.65
C GLU A 93 11.71 1.29 -25.15
N SER A 94 12.11 0.39 -24.25
CA SER A 94 12.80 -0.85 -24.60
C SER A 94 11.97 -1.73 -25.52
N VAL A 95 10.67 -1.85 -25.25
CA VAL A 95 9.73 -2.65 -26.04
C VAL A 95 9.53 -2.10 -27.43
N ILE A 96 9.44 -0.78 -27.58
CA ILE A 96 9.27 -0.13 -28.89
C ILE A 96 10.55 -0.22 -29.71
N ARG A 97 11.73 -0.18 -29.09
CA ARG A 97 13.03 -0.31 -29.77
C ARG A 97 13.27 -1.74 -30.30
N GLU A 98 12.80 -2.76 -29.62
CA GLU A 98 12.96 -4.16 -30.02
C GLU A 98 12.12 -4.52 -31.25
N GLN A 99 11.08 -3.79 -31.57
CA GLN A 99 10.31 -3.95 -32.80
C GLN A 99 11.11 -3.42 -34.01
N LYS A 100 11.98 -4.26 -34.56
CA LYS A 100 12.89 -3.97 -35.69
C LYS A 100 12.21 -3.68 -37.03
N ASN A 101 10.90 -3.51 -37.14
CA ASN A 101 10.23 -3.07 -38.34
C ASN A 101 9.72 -1.64 -38.16
N PRO A 102 10.43 -0.60 -38.68
CA PRO A 102 9.78 0.69 -38.86
C PRO A 102 8.60 0.45 -39.82
N ILE A 103 7.39 0.72 -39.36
CA ILE A 103 6.21 0.79 -40.25
C ILE A 103 6.58 1.77 -41.37
N LYS A 104 6.91 1.25 -42.55
CA LYS A 104 7.22 2.06 -43.71
C LYS A 104 5.99 2.92 -44.00
N GLY A 105 6.12 4.23 -43.79
CA GLY A 105 5.11 5.20 -44.21
C GLY A 105 4.60 6.16 -43.14
N PHE A 106 4.96 6.06 -41.87
CA PHE A 106 4.61 7.07 -40.86
C PHE A 106 5.87 7.73 -40.29
N SER A 107 6.05 9.02 -40.58
CA SER A 107 7.05 9.83 -39.88
C SER A 107 6.65 9.93 -38.39
N ALA A 108 7.54 9.54 -37.48
CA ALA A 108 7.30 9.60 -36.03
C ALA A 108 6.83 11.01 -35.58
N GLY A 109 7.29 12.05 -36.21
CA GLY A 109 6.92 13.44 -35.95
C GLY A 109 5.45 13.78 -36.24
N ALA A 110 4.78 13.07 -37.17
CA ALA A 110 3.38 13.33 -37.51
C ALA A 110 2.40 12.89 -36.39
N LEU A 111 2.86 12.06 -35.44
CA LEU A 111 2.07 11.56 -34.30
C LEU A 111 2.50 12.18 -32.96
N GLY A 112 3.26 13.27 -32.95
CA GLY A 112 3.72 13.94 -31.75
C GLY A 112 4.84 13.24 -30.98
N PHE A 113 5.39 12.11 -31.48
CA PHE A 113 6.56 11.45 -30.88
C PHE A 113 7.83 11.77 -31.67
N SER A 114 8.92 12.07 -30.94
CA SER A 114 10.25 12.27 -31.54
C SER A 114 10.94 10.93 -31.82
N PHE A 115 10.92 10.04 -30.81
CA PHE A 115 11.48 8.70 -30.88
C PHE A 115 10.80 7.79 -29.87
N GLY A 116 10.53 6.52 -30.23
CA GLY A 116 9.91 5.56 -29.32
C GLY A 116 8.60 6.07 -28.73
N LEU A 117 8.56 6.28 -27.43
CA LEU A 117 7.46 6.91 -26.69
C LEU A 117 7.76 8.35 -26.24
N THR A 118 8.92 8.91 -26.61
CA THR A 118 9.28 10.29 -26.24
C THR A 118 8.53 11.28 -27.12
N PHE A 119 7.80 12.21 -26.51
CA PHE A 119 7.09 13.27 -27.23
C PHE A 119 8.07 14.27 -27.85
N THR A 120 7.67 14.91 -28.97
CA THR A 120 8.34 16.11 -29.48
C THR A 120 8.17 17.26 -28.50
N GLU A 121 9.05 18.27 -28.55
CA GLU A 121 8.91 19.46 -27.70
C GLU A 121 7.56 20.15 -27.87
N GLU A 122 7.06 20.21 -29.10
CA GLU A 122 5.77 20.81 -29.45
C GLU A 122 4.62 20.00 -28.82
N ALA A 123 4.63 18.67 -28.94
CA ALA A 123 3.64 17.79 -28.34
C ALA A 123 3.70 17.82 -26.81
N GLN A 124 4.90 17.91 -26.24
CA GLN A 124 5.09 18.03 -24.80
C GLN A 124 4.45 19.31 -24.24
N ARG A 125 4.50 20.41 -24.96
CA ARG A 125 3.92 21.71 -24.57
C ARG A 125 2.43 21.83 -24.87
N SER A 126 1.97 21.24 -25.99
CA SER A 126 0.62 21.44 -26.54
C SER A 126 -0.39 20.43 -26.04
N PHE A 127 0.04 19.20 -25.70
CA PHE A 127 -0.88 18.14 -25.31
C PHE A 127 -1.06 18.08 -23.80
N GLY A 128 -2.32 18.04 -23.36
CA GLY A 128 -2.68 17.76 -21.97
C GLY A 128 -2.43 16.29 -21.58
N PHE A 129 -2.49 16.02 -20.29
CA PHE A 129 -2.25 14.69 -19.71
C PHE A 129 -3.06 13.57 -20.41
N ARG A 130 -4.37 13.79 -20.59
CA ARG A 130 -5.27 12.81 -21.22
C ARG A 130 -4.79 12.39 -22.59
N VAL A 131 -4.43 13.36 -23.46
CA VAL A 131 -3.99 13.08 -24.83
C VAL A 131 -2.65 12.33 -24.84
N LYS A 132 -1.72 12.73 -23.97
CA LYS A 132 -0.43 12.04 -23.83
C LYS A 132 -0.61 10.58 -23.39
N LEU A 133 -1.45 10.32 -22.41
CA LEU A 133 -1.72 8.97 -21.91
C LEU A 133 -2.39 8.10 -22.98
N GLU A 134 -3.41 8.64 -23.68
CA GLU A 134 -4.09 7.96 -24.79
C GLU A 134 -3.09 7.53 -25.89
N MET A 135 -2.25 8.44 -26.34
CA MET A 135 -1.24 8.17 -27.37
C MET A 135 -0.23 7.10 -26.94
N ILE A 136 0.19 7.11 -25.67
CA ILE A 136 1.08 6.08 -25.12
C ILE A 136 0.36 4.71 -25.08
N CYS A 137 -0.87 4.66 -24.61
CA CYS A 137 -1.67 3.43 -24.56
C CYS A 137 -1.84 2.83 -25.96
N GLU A 138 -2.24 3.63 -26.97
CA GLU A 138 -2.39 3.17 -28.35
C GLU A 138 -1.08 2.61 -28.93
N ARG A 139 0.04 3.30 -28.66
CA ARG A 139 1.33 2.88 -29.21
C ARG A 139 1.81 1.58 -28.55
N LEU A 140 1.61 1.42 -27.25
CA LEU A 140 1.91 0.19 -26.52
C LEU A 140 0.99 -0.96 -26.94
N ALA A 141 -0.30 -0.70 -27.15
CA ALA A 141 -1.26 -1.70 -27.65
C ALA A 141 -0.85 -2.26 -29.01
N ARG A 142 -0.38 -1.41 -29.94
CA ARG A 142 0.18 -1.85 -31.24
C ARG A 142 1.43 -2.75 -31.08
N ALA A 143 2.14 -2.62 -29.96
CA ALA A 143 3.25 -3.47 -29.58
C ALA A 143 2.84 -4.73 -28.79
N GLY A 144 1.52 -4.98 -28.64
CA GLY A 144 0.99 -6.10 -27.85
C GLY A 144 1.18 -5.93 -26.34
N LYS A 145 1.34 -4.69 -25.89
CA LYS A 145 1.50 -4.37 -24.47
C LYS A 145 0.28 -3.64 -23.92
N ARG A 146 0.01 -3.92 -22.65
CA ARG A 146 -1.05 -3.29 -21.84
C ARG A 146 -0.42 -2.29 -20.87
N VAL A 147 -1.21 -1.37 -20.35
CA VAL A 147 -0.73 -0.38 -19.36
C VAL A 147 -1.35 -0.65 -18.00
N LEU A 148 -0.52 -0.67 -16.95
CA LEU A 148 -0.96 -0.72 -15.56
C LEU A 148 -0.42 0.50 -14.80
N ILE A 149 -1.34 1.30 -14.30
CA ILE A 149 -1.05 2.43 -13.42
C ILE A 149 -1.21 1.98 -11.98
N LEU A 150 -0.19 2.26 -11.16
CA LEU A 150 -0.18 1.97 -9.73
C LEU A 150 -0.04 3.29 -8.98
N VAL A 151 -1.04 3.64 -8.18
CA VAL A 151 -1.05 4.86 -7.38
C VAL A 151 -0.88 4.52 -5.91
N ASP A 152 0.18 5.03 -5.31
CA ASP A 152 0.39 4.94 -3.87
C ASP A 152 -0.12 6.20 -3.17
N GLU A 153 -0.62 6.05 -1.96
CA GLU A 153 -1.17 7.14 -1.14
C GLU A 153 -2.28 7.93 -1.84
N ALA A 154 -3.22 7.24 -2.50
CA ALA A 154 -4.32 7.86 -3.21
C ALA A 154 -5.11 8.83 -2.31
N ASP A 155 -5.21 10.09 -2.74
CA ASP A 155 -5.90 11.17 -2.04
C ASP A 155 -6.74 12.00 -3.03
N PRO A 156 -8.08 11.95 -2.94
CA PRO A 156 -8.97 12.67 -3.84
C PRO A 156 -9.01 14.19 -3.59
N SER A 157 -8.44 14.68 -2.49
CA SER A 157 -8.31 16.12 -2.25
C SER A 157 -7.40 16.78 -3.27
N LEU A 158 -6.43 16.04 -3.83
CA LEU A 158 -5.48 16.51 -4.82
C LEU A 158 -6.09 16.50 -6.24
N ALA A 159 -5.99 17.61 -6.94
CA ALA A 159 -6.52 17.74 -8.30
C ALA A 159 -5.93 16.72 -9.29
N PRO A 160 -4.60 16.44 -9.30
CA PRO A 160 -4.02 15.44 -10.20
C PRO A 160 -4.59 14.03 -10.01
N MET A 161 -4.95 13.64 -8.78
CA MET A 161 -5.57 12.35 -8.52
C MET A 161 -6.95 12.25 -9.18
N ARG A 162 -7.75 13.32 -9.10
CA ARG A 162 -9.07 13.38 -9.73
C ARG A 162 -8.95 13.39 -11.26
N GLU A 163 -8.00 14.12 -11.81
CA GLU A 163 -7.73 14.15 -13.25
C GLU A 163 -7.32 12.77 -13.77
N LEU A 164 -6.41 12.07 -13.06
CA LEU A 164 -6.04 10.70 -13.41
C LEU A 164 -7.26 9.76 -13.43
N ALA A 165 -8.05 9.77 -12.36
CA ALA A 165 -9.20 8.89 -12.25
C ALA A 165 -10.24 9.15 -13.35
N THR A 166 -10.55 10.42 -13.65
CA THR A 166 -11.47 10.80 -14.72
C THR A 166 -10.92 10.40 -16.09
N THR A 167 -9.65 10.67 -16.35
CA THR A 167 -8.96 10.25 -17.59
C THR A 167 -8.99 8.73 -17.75
N TYR A 168 -8.73 7.98 -16.68
CA TYR A 168 -8.84 6.51 -16.69
C TYR A 168 -10.24 6.06 -17.16
N GLN A 169 -11.30 6.62 -16.57
CA GLN A 169 -12.69 6.29 -16.97
C GLN A 169 -12.95 6.56 -18.45
N GLU A 170 -12.51 7.72 -18.95
CA GLU A 170 -12.72 8.11 -20.36
C GLU A 170 -11.96 7.18 -21.31
N LEU A 171 -10.70 6.87 -21.03
CA LEU A 171 -9.88 6.01 -21.89
C LEU A 171 -10.39 4.57 -21.90
N VAL A 172 -10.80 4.05 -20.75
CA VAL A 172 -11.40 2.71 -20.66
C VAL A 172 -12.73 2.68 -21.38
N GLY A 173 -13.53 3.75 -21.34
CA GLY A 173 -14.74 3.90 -22.13
C GLY A 173 -14.50 3.89 -23.65
N ASN A 174 -13.29 4.28 -24.09
CA ASN A 174 -12.80 4.22 -25.47
C ASN A 174 -12.00 2.93 -25.76
N GLU A 175 -12.21 1.87 -24.98
CA GLU A 175 -11.61 0.54 -25.14
C GLU A 175 -10.07 0.51 -25.01
N ALA A 176 -9.44 1.50 -24.36
CA ALA A 176 -8.03 1.46 -24.06
C ALA A 176 -7.68 0.27 -23.14
N ASP A 177 -6.61 -0.45 -23.46
CA ASP A 177 -6.13 -1.58 -22.66
C ASP A 177 -5.31 -1.07 -21.46
N LEU A 178 -6.04 -0.45 -20.53
CA LEU A 178 -5.53 0.26 -19.36
C LEU A 178 -6.13 -0.33 -18.08
N SER A 179 -5.30 -0.52 -17.08
CA SER A 179 -5.67 -0.99 -15.72
C SER A 179 -5.13 -0.04 -14.67
N ILE A 180 -5.79 0.02 -13.50
CA ILE A 180 -5.37 0.88 -12.41
C ILE A 180 -5.52 0.18 -11.05
N VAL A 181 -4.51 0.32 -10.19
CA VAL A 181 -4.56 -0.05 -8.78
C VAL A 181 -4.22 1.17 -7.94
N MET A 182 -5.14 1.60 -7.10
CA MET A 182 -4.98 2.75 -6.22
C MET A 182 -4.93 2.30 -4.77
N ALA A 183 -3.83 2.54 -4.08
CA ALA A 183 -3.64 2.18 -2.68
C ALA A 183 -3.78 3.42 -1.78
N GLY A 184 -4.53 3.29 -0.70
CA GLY A 184 -4.74 4.39 0.24
C GLY A 184 -5.18 3.94 1.63
N LEU A 185 -5.30 4.91 2.53
CA LEU A 185 -5.92 4.73 3.84
C LEU A 185 -7.45 4.55 3.69
N PRO A 186 -8.13 3.92 4.64
CA PRO A 186 -9.57 3.72 4.59
C PRO A 186 -10.36 5.02 4.33
N GLY A 187 -9.99 6.11 5.01
CA GLY A 187 -10.61 7.41 4.82
C GLY A 187 -10.41 7.97 3.43
N ALA A 188 -9.18 8.00 2.95
CA ALA A 188 -8.86 8.51 1.62
C ALA A 188 -9.59 7.74 0.51
N ILE A 189 -9.68 6.42 0.63
CA ILE A 189 -10.46 5.59 -0.31
C ILE A 189 -11.96 5.87 -0.16
N SER A 190 -12.48 5.99 1.06
CA SER A 190 -13.89 6.38 1.29
C SER A 190 -14.21 7.74 0.67
N ASP A 191 -13.34 8.72 0.84
CA ASP A 191 -13.49 10.06 0.27
C ASP A 191 -13.40 10.04 -1.25
N THR A 192 -12.52 9.22 -1.81
CA THR A 192 -12.42 8.98 -3.27
C THR A 192 -13.74 8.48 -3.82
N LEU A 193 -14.36 7.49 -3.17
CA LEU A 193 -15.62 6.89 -3.60
C LEU A 193 -16.82 7.84 -3.45
N ASN A 194 -16.79 8.74 -2.50
CA ASN A 194 -17.83 9.73 -2.25
C ASN A 194 -17.64 11.04 -3.03
N TYR A 195 -16.52 11.19 -3.72
CA TYR A 195 -16.25 12.40 -4.50
C TYR A 195 -17.15 12.45 -5.73
N LYS A 196 -17.84 13.58 -5.94
CA LYS A 196 -18.94 13.73 -6.93
C LYS A 196 -18.58 13.24 -8.34
N THR A 197 -17.35 13.53 -8.80
CA THR A 197 -16.90 13.15 -10.16
C THR A 197 -16.27 11.77 -10.24
N LEU A 198 -16.04 11.10 -9.10
CA LEU A 198 -15.36 9.80 -9.04
C LEU A 198 -16.28 8.64 -8.63
N THR A 199 -17.60 8.86 -8.62
CA THR A 199 -18.58 7.84 -8.19
C THR A 199 -18.54 6.57 -9.03
N PHE A 200 -18.03 6.60 -10.25
CA PHE A 200 -17.81 5.41 -11.08
C PHE A 200 -16.86 4.40 -10.42
N LEU A 201 -15.92 4.85 -9.57
CA LEU A 201 -15.01 3.99 -8.81
C LEU A 201 -15.73 3.13 -7.76
N ASN A 202 -17.02 3.40 -7.48
CA ASN A 202 -17.83 2.49 -6.66
C ASN A 202 -17.98 1.10 -7.27
N ARG A 203 -17.74 0.96 -8.58
CA ARG A 203 -17.73 -0.32 -9.30
C ARG A 203 -16.38 -1.02 -9.24
N ALA A 204 -15.32 -0.31 -8.89
CA ALA A 204 -13.98 -0.89 -8.78
C ALA A 204 -13.94 -1.97 -7.69
N GLN A 205 -13.08 -2.95 -7.88
CA GLN A 205 -12.80 -3.97 -6.89
C GLN A 205 -12.18 -3.35 -5.65
N ARG A 206 -12.59 -3.82 -4.47
CA ARG A 206 -12.04 -3.36 -3.19
C ARG A 206 -11.33 -4.50 -2.50
N VAL A 207 -10.05 -4.30 -2.26
CA VAL A 207 -9.19 -5.26 -1.56
C VAL A 207 -8.75 -4.61 -0.25
N ALA A 208 -9.29 -5.10 0.87
CA ALA A 208 -8.86 -4.68 2.20
C ALA A 208 -7.73 -5.57 2.68
N LEU A 209 -6.59 -4.96 3.03
CA LEU A 209 -5.47 -5.70 3.59
C LEU A 209 -5.73 -6.00 5.06
N SER A 210 -5.72 -7.28 5.40
CA SER A 210 -5.78 -7.78 6.78
C SER A 210 -4.38 -7.90 7.39
N LEU A 211 -4.33 -8.09 8.71
CA LEU A 211 -3.12 -8.55 9.41
C LEU A 211 -2.72 -9.93 8.86
N ILE A 212 -1.44 -10.24 8.94
CA ILE A 212 -0.92 -11.56 8.54
C ILE A 212 -1.28 -12.55 9.66
N PRO A 213 -1.81 -13.74 9.32
CA PRO A 213 -2.01 -14.78 10.34
C PRO A 213 -0.72 -15.08 11.09
N VAL A 214 -0.77 -15.13 12.42
CA VAL A 214 0.43 -15.33 13.26
C VAL A 214 1.16 -16.62 12.89
N GLN A 215 0.43 -17.66 12.52
CA GLN A 215 1.01 -18.94 12.08
C GLN A 215 1.86 -18.78 10.78
N GLU A 216 1.45 -17.91 9.88
CA GLU A 216 2.25 -17.61 8.68
C GLU A 216 3.51 -16.81 9.03
N VAL A 217 3.44 -15.96 10.05
CA VAL A 217 4.62 -15.26 10.59
C VAL A 217 5.59 -16.25 11.22
N GLU A 218 5.10 -17.23 12.00
CA GLU A 218 5.93 -18.30 12.57
C GLU A 218 6.69 -19.09 11.49
N ILE A 219 5.98 -19.52 10.44
CA ILE A 219 6.57 -20.23 9.31
C ILE A 219 7.61 -19.34 8.61
N TYR A 220 7.29 -18.08 8.40
CA TYR A 220 8.22 -17.14 7.77
C TYR A 220 9.49 -16.94 8.59
N TYR A 221 9.38 -16.72 9.90
CA TYR A 221 10.55 -16.58 10.78
C TYR A 221 11.39 -17.86 10.80
N SER A 222 10.77 -19.03 10.92
CA SER A 222 11.48 -20.29 10.90
C SER A 222 12.33 -20.43 9.63
N ASN A 223 11.72 -20.22 8.47
CA ASN A 223 12.41 -20.33 7.18
C ASN A 223 13.47 -19.23 6.98
N ALA A 224 13.18 -18.00 7.42
CA ALA A 224 14.09 -16.86 7.27
C ALA A 224 15.31 -17.01 8.17
N PHE A 225 15.14 -17.44 9.41
CA PHE A 225 16.25 -17.67 10.35
C PHE A 225 17.11 -18.85 9.91
N GLU A 226 16.51 -19.95 9.46
CA GLU A 226 17.28 -21.08 8.89
C GLU A 226 18.16 -20.63 7.73
N ARG A 227 17.64 -19.86 6.78
CA ARG A 227 18.41 -19.30 5.65
C ARG A 227 19.51 -18.33 6.09
N ALA A 228 19.29 -17.62 7.19
CA ALA A 228 20.27 -16.70 7.78
C ALA A 228 21.32 -17.42 8.66
N GLY A 229 21.19 -18.73 8.89
CA GLY A 229 22.04 -19.47 9.84
C GLY A 229 21.77 -19.10 11.30
N ILE A 230 20.60 -18.54 11.60
CA ILE A 230 20.20 -18.14 12.96
C ILE A 230 19.43 -19.29 13.59
N HIS A 231 19.85 -19.73 14.78
CA HIS A 231 19.17 -20.78 15.52
C HIS A 231 18.26 -20.18 16.59
N ALA A 232 16.96 -20.42 16.48
CA ALA A 232 15.98 -20.02 17.48
C ALA A 232 15.09 -21.23 17.88
N ALA A 233 14.81 -21.38 19.16
CA ALA A 233 13.90 -22.41 19.62
C ALA A 233 12.48 -22.13 19.10
N PRO A 234 11.69 -23.17 18.75
CA PRO A 234 10.32 -22.99 18.24
C PRO A 234 9.42 -22.12 19.12
N ASP A 235 9.60 -22.21 20.45
CA ASP A 235 8.85 -21.39 21.40
C ASP A 235 9.19 -19.91 21.30
N LEU A 236 10.46 -19.57 21.07
CA LEU A 236 10.87 -18.18 20.87
C LEU A 236 10.37 -17.63 19.53
N ILE A 237 10.38 -18.45 18.48
CA ILE A 237 9.80 -18.07 17.18
C ILE A 237 8.31 -17.77 17.34
N ARG A 238 7.58 -18.59 18.08
CA ARG A 238 6.15 -18.39 18.38
C ARG A 238 5.90 -17.11 19.15
N GLN A 239 6.70 -16.83 20.19
CA GLN A 239 6.60 -15.60 20.96
C GLN A 239 6.90 -14.36 20.09
N ALA A 240 7.98 -14.39 19.32
CA ALA A 240 8.32 -13.32 18.37
C ALA A 240 7.19 -13.06 17.37
N ALA A 241 6.60 -14.10 16.80
CA ALA A 241 5.48 -13.98 15.88
C ALA A 241 4.24 -13.39 16.56
N ALA A 242 3.90 -13.89 17.76
CA ALA A 242 2.77 -13.42 18.54
C ALA A 242 2.90 -11.92 18.89
N TYR A 243 4.09 -11.45 19.27
CA TYR A 243 4.35 -10.05 19.57
C TYR A 243 3.98 -9.12 18.39
N THR A 244 4.23 -9.56 17.14
CA THR A 244 3.91 -8.76 15.96
C THR A 244 2.41 -8.60 15.73
N ASN A 245 1.59 -9.44 16.32
CA ASN A 245 0.15 -9.55 16.04
C ASN A 245 -0.16 -9.58 14.53
N GLY A 246 0.77 -10.08 13.72
CA GLY A 246 0.66 -10.13 12.26
C GLY A 246 0.78 -8.77 11.55
N PHE A 247 1.26 -7.73 12.23
CA PHE A 247 1.45 -6.41 11.62
C PHE A 247 2.72 -6.41 10.76
N PRO A 248 2.61 -6.23 9.42
CA PRO A 248 3.73 -6.47 8.51
C PRO A 248 5.01 -5.69 8.83
N TYR A 249 4.88 -4.44 9.29
CA TYR A 249 6.03 -3.64 9.67
C TYR A 249 6.75 -4.21 10.91
N LEU A 250 5.98 -4.62 11.94
CA LEU A 250 6.54 -5.27 13.13
C LEU A 250 7.20 -6.61 12.80
N VAL A 251 6.63 -7.38 11.87
CA VAL A 251 7.25 -8.63 11.39
C VAL A 251 8.64 -8.36 10.84
N GLN A 252 8.81 -7.34 10.01
CA GLN A 252 10.13 -6.98 9.49
C GLN A 252 11.05 -6.45 10.58
N LEU A 253 10.53 -5.68 11.51
CA LEU A 253 11.30 -4.99 12.54
C LEU A 253 11.85 -5.97 13.60
N ILE A 254 11.02 -6.87 14.11
CA ILE A 254 11.42 -7.93 15.06
C ILE A 254 12.44 -8.87 14.41
N GLY A 255 12.17 -9.33 13.18
CA GLY A 255 13.12 -10.16 12.45
C GLY A 255 14.47 -9.47 12.23
N TYR A 256 14.46 -8.19 11.91
CA TYR A 256 15.68 -7.37 11.77
C TYR A 256 16.48 -7.28 13.06
N TYR A 257 15.85 -6.96 14.19
CA TYR A 257 16.53 -6.84 15.46
C TYR A 257 17.06 -8.19 15.95
N LEU A 258 16.29 -9.27 15.84
CA LEU A 258 16.75 -10.61 16.16
C LEU A 258 17.95 -11.02 15.31
N SER A 259 17.91 -10.76 14.00
CA SER A 259 19.04 -11.02 13.10
C SER A 259 20.29 -10.22 13.48
N LYS A 260 20.12 -8.98 13.89
CA LYS A 260 21.21 -8.08 14.30
C LYS A 260 21.81 -8.48 15.65
N LEU A 261 20.97 -8.86 16.61
CA LEU A 261 21.41 -9.27 17.96
C LEU A 261 22.08 -10.65 17.94
N SER A 262 21.66 -11.54 17.04
CA SER A 262 22.28 -12.87 16.88
C SER A 262 23.67 -12.84 16.23
N ASP A 263 24.13 -11.67 15.76
CA ASP A 263 25.48 -11.45 15.18
C ASP A 263 25.87 -12.52 14.14
N GLY A 264 24.91 -12.87 13.26
CA GLY A 264 25.14 -13.72 12.10
C GLY A 264 25.37 -15.21 12.36
N GLY A 265 24.90 -15.76 13.48
CA GLY A 265 25.02 -17.20 13.71
C GLY A 265 24.91 -17.66 15.16
N LYS A 266 24.61 -16.77 16.07
CA LYS A 266 24.34 -17.13 17.47
C LYS A 266 22.93 -17.67 17.65
N GLN A 267 22.76 -18.48 18.67
CA GLN A 267 21.44 -18.93 19.11
C GLN A 267 20.67 -17.74 19.69
N VAL A 268 19.47 -17.53 19.21
CA VAL A 268 18.53 -16.56 19.80
C VAL A 268 18.04 -17.10 21.13
N ASP A 269 18.14 -16.28 22.18
CA ASP A 269 17.62 -16.58 23.52
C ASP A 269 16.48 -15.62 23.91
N ALA A 270 15.88 -15.86 25.08
CA ALA A 270 14.77 -15.06 25.58
C ALA A 270 15.17 -13.60 25.87
N ALA A 271 16.41 -13.33 26.32
CA ALA A 271 16.86 -11.99 26.58
C ALA A 271 17.07 -11.17 25.27
N MET A 272 17.50 -11.83 24.20
CA MET A 272 17.58 -11.22 22.88
C MET A 272 16.19 -10.89 22.33
N LEU A 273 15.20 -11.76 22.54
CA LEU A 273 13.83 -11.48 22.14
C LEU A 273 13.25 -10.28 22.89
N GLU A 274 13.39 -10.25 24.22
CA GLU A 274 12.97 -9.12 25.06
C GLU A 274 13.61 -7.79 24.63
N HIS A 275 14.91 -7.84 24.31
CA HIS A 275 15.65 -6.68 23.80
C HIS A 275 15.16 -6.25 22.40
N ALA A 276 14.90 -7.20 21.50
CA ALA A 276 14.35 -6.92 20.17
C ALA A 276 12.97 -6.29 20.24
N GLU A 277 12.11 -6.77 21.14
CA GLU A 277 10.77 -6.22 21.40
C GLU A 277 10.84 -4.79 21.95
N ALA A 278 11.75 -4.53 22.89
CA ALA A 278 11.97 -3.19 23.43
C ALA A 278 12.44 -2.19 22.36
N LEU A 279 13.42 -2.57 21.52
CA LEU A 279 13.91 -1.74 20.42
C LEU A 279 12.82 -1.52 19.37
N ALA A 280 12.03 -2.55 19.07
CA ALA A 280 10.92 -2.43 18.11
C ALA A 280 9.82 -1.51 18.65
N SER A 281 9.48 -1.60 19.93
CA SER A 281 8.52 -0.70 20.58
C SER A 281 8.98 0.76 20.49
N GLU A 282 10.22 1.05 20.84
CA GLU A 282 10.77 2.41 20.76
C GLU A 282 10.72 2.97 19.33
N GLU A 283 11.07 2.14 18.34
CA GLU A 283 11.06 2.57 16.94
C GLU A 283 9.63 2.81 16.43
N VAL A 284 8.67 1.97 16.81
CA VAL A 284 7.25 2.14 16.46
C VAL A 284 6.68 3.37 17.15
N ASP A 285 6.97 3.59 18.43
CA ASP A 285 6.55 4.76 19.19
C ASP A 285 6.98 6.06 18.48
N ASN A 286 8.24 6.13 18.09
CA ASN A 286 8.83 7.34 17.50
C ASN A 286 8.47 7.57 16.02
N LYS A 287 8.33 6.51 15.21
CA LYS A 287 8.18 6.65 13.76
C LYS A 287 6.76 6.39 13.27
N VAL A 288 6.03 5.49 13.93
CA VAL A 288 4.68 5.09 13.49
C VAL A 288 3.62 5.83 14.26
N PHE A 289 3.65 5.76 15.59
CA PHE A 289 2.56 6.31 16.41
C PHE A 289 2.55 7.83 16.37
N GLN A 290 3.71 8.49 16.47
CA GLN A 290 3.75 9.95 16.30
C GLN A 290 3.16 10.40 14.96
N ALA A 291 3.54 9.73 13.86
CA ALA A 291 3.01 10.06 12.53
C ALA A 291 1.51 9.78 12.38
N MET A 292 0.98 8.79 13.12
CA MET A 292 -0.44 8.46 13.14
C MET A 292 -1.26 9.44 13.99
N LEU A 293 -0.70 9.91 15.10
CA LEU A 293 -1.40 10.75 16.07
C LEU A 293 -1.30 12.25 15.76
N ASN A 294 -0.21 12.72 15.14
CA ASN A 294 0.00 14.13 14.82
C ASN A 294 -1.18 14.83 14.08
N PRO A 295 -1.87 14.19 13.12
CA PRO A 295 -2.99 14.84 12.44
C PRO A 295 -4.31 14.84 13.23
N LEU A 296 -4.35 14.23 14.42
CA LEU A 296 -5.54 14.08 15.23
C LEU A 296 -5.77 15.30 16.11
N SER A 297 -7.04 15.64 16.35
CA SER A 297 -7.41 16.67 17.31
C SER A 297 -7.34 16.19 18.76
N ASP A 298 -7.26 17.11 19.71
CA ASP A 298 -7.29 16.78 21.14
C ASP A 298 -8.50 15.90 21.53
N THR A 299 -9.65 16.13 20.90
CA THR A 299 -10.86 15.33 21.16
C THR A 299 -10.76 13.90 20.59
N ASP A 300 -10.06 13.72 19.44
CA ASP A 300 -9.72 12.38 18.92
C ASP A 300 -8.81 11.65 19.90
N LEU A 301 -7.82 12.37 20.46
CA LEU A 301 -6.91 11.80 21.46
C LEU A 301 -7.64 11.41 22.76
N VAL A 302 -8.61 12.24 23.24
CA VAL A 302 -9.46 11.87 24.38
C VAL A 302 -10.19 10.55 24.14
N PHE A 303 -10.70 10.34 22.93
CA PHE A 303 -11.40 9.11 22.58
C PHE A 303 -10.44 7.91 22.55
N LEU A 304 -9.23 8.08 21.98
CA LEU A 304 -8.19 7.04 21.96
C LEU A 304 -7.69 6.69 23.37
N LYS A 305 -7.48 7.69 24.25
CA LYS A 305 -7.12 7.48 25.64
C LYS A 305 -8.18 6.69 26.38
N ALA A 306 -9.47 6.94 26.10
CA ALA A 306 -10.55 6.13 26.67
C ALA A 306 -10.52 4.68 26.20
N MET A 307 -10.12 4.42 24.93
CA MET A 307 -9.91 3.08 24.40
C MET A 307 -8.70 2.39 25.04
N ALA A 308 -7.61 3.12 25.27
CA ALA A 308 -6.38 2.57 25.84
C ALA A 308 -6.55 2.01 27.26
N ARG A 309 -7.65 2.34 27.96
CA ARG A 309 -7.98 1.76 29.26
C ARG A 309 -8.44 0.31 29.19
N ASP A 310 -8.87 -0.15 28.01
CA ASP A 310 -9.24 -1.55 27.80
C ASP A 310 -8.01 -2.39 27.41
N ASN A 311 -8.06 -3.69 27.72
CA ASN A 311 -7.01 -4.62 27.31
C ASN A 311 -6.90 -4.63 25.78
N ASP A 312 -5.68 -4.60 25.28
CA ASP A 312 -5.34 -4.63 23.85
C ASP A 312 -5.98 -3.52 23.01
N GLY A 313 -6.49 -2.44 23.65
CA GLY A 313 -7.16 -1.34 22.95
C GLY A 313 -8.45 -1.75 22.23
N ILE A 314 -9.15 -2.77 22.72
CA ILE A 314 -10.43 -3.25 22.17
C ILE A 314 -11.57 -2.79 23.07
N SER A 315 -12.44 -1.94 22.56
CA SER A 315 -13.50 -1.28 23.33
C SER A 315 -14.88 -1.44 22.71
N ASN A 316 -15.92 -1.54 23.54
CA ASN A 316 -17.29 -1.35 23.09
C ASN A 316 -17.62 0.15 22.98
N ILE A 317 -18.37 0.54 21.97
CA ILE A 317 -18.77 1.95 21.75
C ILE A 317 -19.55 2.49 22.95
N SER A 318 -20.46 1.71 23.53
CA SER A 318 -21.23 2.09 24.73
C SER A 318 -20.35 2.43 25.93
N ASP A 319 -19.25 1.69 26.11
CA ASP A 319 -18.32 1.91 27.21
C ASP A 319 -17.51 3.19 26.97
N LEU A 320 -17.16 3.47 25.72
CA LEU A 320 -16.49 4.69 25.32
C LEU A 320 -17.39 5.94 25.47
N GLU A 321 -18.69 5.82 25.14
CA GLU A 321 -19.69 6.87 25.37
C GLU A 321 -19.74 7.25 26.88
N ASN A 322 -19.80 6.23 27.75
CA ASN A 322 -19.82 6.42 29.20
C ASN A 322 -18.51 7.04 29.73
N ARG A 323 -17.35 6.59 29.26
CA ARG A 323 -16.04 7.08 29.74
C ARG A 323 -15.72 8.49 29.30
N THR A 324 -16.11 8.84 28.07
CA THR A 324 -15.83 10.15 27.49
C THR A 324 -16.92 11.17 27.80
N GLY A 325 -18.11 10.75 28.21
CA GLY A 325 -19.29 11.59 28.34
C GLY A 325 -19.84 12.07 26.97
N PHE A 326 -19.46 11.42 25.87
CA PHE A 326 -19.93 11.79 24.54
C PHE A 326 -21.34 11.25 24.30
N SER A 327 -22.17 12.08 23.66
CA SER A 327 -23.43 11.59 23.13
C SER A 327 -23.18 10.53 22.04
N HIS A 328 -24.15 9.65 21.79
CA HIS A 328 -24.05 8.65 20.74
C HIS A 328 -23.62 9.23 19.38
N GLY A 329 -24.24 10.31 18.91
CA GLY A 329 -23.87 10.97 17.66
C GLY A 329 -22.43 11.48 17.64
N LYS A 330 -21.96 12.05 18.76
CA LYS A 330 -20.57 12.48 18.90
C LYS A 330 -19.59 11.30 18.86
N ALA A 331 -19.87 10.21 19.59
CA ALA A 331 -19.05 9.01 19.58
C ALA A 331 -18.97 8.37 18.18
N GLN A 332 -20.07 8.33 17.42
CA GLN A 332 -20.06 7.82 16.04
C GLN A 332 -19.22 8.72 15.10
N THR A 333 -19.22 10.04 15.33
CA THR A 333 -18.37 10.96 14.53
C THR A 333 -16.89 10.67 14.77
N TYR A 334 -16.46 10.58 16.04
CA TYR A 334 -15.06 10.29 16.36
C TYR A 334 -14.65 8.87 15.96
N ARG A 335 -15.54 7.90 16.13
CA ARG A 335 -15.36 6.54 15.59
C ARG A 335 -15.02 6.59 14.09
N LYS A 336 -15.84 7.28 13.30
CA LYS A 336 -15.61 7.40 11.86
C LYS A 336 -14.28 8.09 11.56
N ARG A 337 -14.00 9.22 12.19
CA ARG A 337 -12.74 9.96 12.00
C ARG A 337 -11.50 9.12 12.28
N LEU A 338 -11.50 8.35 13.37
CA LEU A 338 -10.37 7.50 13.75
C LEU A 338 -10.21 6.27 12.83
N ILE A 339 -11.31 5.73 12.29
CA ILE A 339 -11.27 4.70 11.25
C ILE A 339 -10.69 5.30 9.96
N ASP A 340 -11.17 6.47 9.56
CA ASP A 340 -10.72 7.17 8.35
C ASP A 340 -9.23 7.56 8.46
N ALA A 341 -8.78 7.98 9.63
CA ALA A 341 -7.36 8.23 9.93
C ALA A 341 -6.49 6.97 9.98
N GLY A 342 -7.12 5.79 10.00
CA GLY A 342 -6.40 4.54 10.02
C GLY A 342 -5.75 4.19 11.36
N VAL A 343 -6.28 4.69 12.47
CA VAL A 343 -5.78 4.47 13.83
C VAL A 343 -6.53 3.35 14.52
N VAL A 344 -7.81 3.21 14.20
CA VAL A 344 -8.68 2.14 14.71
C VAL A 344 -9.43 1.45 13.58
N PHE A 345 -9.96 0.28 13.84
CA PHE A 345 -10.87 -0.43 12.94
C PHE A 345 -12.03 -1.03 13.71
N SER A 346 -13.08 -1.47 13.03
CA SER A 346 -14.23 -2.11 13.65
C SER A 346 -14.21 -3.60 13.32
N PRO A 347 -13.75 -4.48 14.23
CA PRO A 347 -13.71 -5.92 13.99
C PRO A 347 -15.11 -6.54 13.88
N ARG A 348 -16.09 -5.93 14.58
CA ARG A 348 -17.51 -6.28 14.53
C ARG A 348 -18.36 -5.08 14.92
N ARG A 349 -19.67 -5.17 14.67
CA ARG A 349 -20.62 -4.09 15.01
C ARG A 349 -20.54 -3.74 16.51
N GLY A 350 -20.43 -2.46 16.80
CA GLY A 350 -20.38 -1.93 18.17
C GLY A 350 -19.04 -2.05 18.87
N VAL A 351 -18.02 -2.62 18.22
CA VAL A 351 -16.67 -2.77 18.78
C VAL A 351 -15.67 -1.99 17.93
N LEU A 352 -14.74 -1.34 18.61
CA LEU A 352 -13.56 -0.73 18.02
C LEU A 352 -12.31 -1.42 18.56
N ALA A 353 -11.29 -1.53 17.71
CA ALA A 353 -9.98 -2.01 18.09
C ALA A 353 -8.92 -1.05 17.55
N MET A 354 -7.88 -0.80 18.33
CA MET A 354 -6.68 -0.13 17.83
C MET A 354 -6.00 -1.01 16.79
N VAL A 355 -5.41 -0.38 15.76
CA VAL A 355 -4.76 -1.11 14.66
C VAL A 355 -3.59 -1.96 15.17
N MET A 356 -2.93 -1.50 16.22
CA MET A 356 -1.84 -2.19 16.89
C MET A 356 -2.13 -2.19 18.41
N PRO A 357 -2.05 -3.34 19.09
CA PRO A 357 -2.20 -3.39 20.55
C PRO A 357 -1.21 -2.50 21.29
N GLN A 358 0.03 -2.40 20.78
CA GLN A 358 1.09 -1.54 21.33
C GLN A 358 0.72 -0.05 21.36
N LEU A 359 -0.22 0.39 20.51
CA LEU A 359 -0.72 1.77 20.56
C LEU A 359 -1.46 2.06 21.88
N ALA A 360 -2.16 1.08 22.43
CA ALA A 360 -2.80 1.23 23.75
C ALA A 360 -1.78 1.45 24.86
N ASP A 361 -0.67 0.69 24.84
CA ASP A 361 0.43 0.85 25.79
C ASP A 361 1.11 2.22 25.64
N TYR A 362 1.34 2.65 24.41
CA TYR A 362 1.90 3.96 24.10
C TYR A 362 0.99 5.09 24.65
N MET A 363 -0.32 5.01 24.41
CA MET A 363 -1.27 6.02 24.89
C MET A 363 -1.35 6.06 26.42
N ARG A 364 -1.19 4.92 27.12
CA ARG A 364 -1.15 4.86 28.59
C ARG A 364 0.10 5.54 29.14
N LYS A 365 1.26 5.31 28.53
CA LYS A 365 2.54 5.94 28.94
C LYS A 365 2.54 7.48 28.79
N GLN A 366 1.66 8.04 27.96
CA GLN A 366 1.54 9.50 27.81
C GLN A 366 0.62 10.16 28.83
N ASP A 367 -0.10 9.38 29.63
CA ASP A 367 -0.98 9.89 30.71
C ASP A 367 -0.27 9.92 32.08
N ASP A 368 0.88 9.26 32.22
CA ASP A 368 1.76 9.28 33.39
C ASP A 368 2.80 10.42 33.29
#